data_b5347e107a0c444ed98d3461a084a8a2
#
_entry.id   b5347e107a0c444ed98d3461a084a8a2
#
_cell.length_a   1.000
_cell.length_b   1.000
_cell.length_c   1.000
_cell.angle_alpha   90.00
_cell.angle_beta   90.00
_cell.angle_gamma   90.00
#
_symmetry.space_group_name_H-M   'P 1'
#
loop_
_entity.id
_entity.type
_entity.pdbx_description
1 polymer ?
#
loop_
_entity_poly.entity_id
_entity_poly.type
_entity_poly.pdbx_seq_one_letter_code
_entity_poly.pdbx_strand_id
1 'polypeptide(L)'
;MIQALKTRLAGWLAPVVRFRKNEDGSSSVEFVILFPVFIVLVATSIEVGLVMTRQVMLERGTDLAVRAIRLGTTSPGPVGAAQITNMICSTAGIIPDCVNQIKVEMRPIDPRNLTLIPTVADCRDRDDPAVPAREITPGTQNQLMVLRVCALIDPFFPTVGLGKRFMLDANGDLNTQKDDDGNVIRNGAGEALLEKKGIPLIAYSAFVMEP
;
A
#
# COMPACT_ATOMS: atom_id res chain seq x y z
N MET A 1 6.31 -65.67 32.18
CA MET A 1 6.91 -64.81 31.14
C MET A 1 5.97 -63.68 30.76
N ILE A 2 4.69 -63.89 30.62
CA ILE A 2 3.69 -62.84 30.17
C ILE A 2 3.47 -61.74 31.23
N GLN A 3 3.55 -62.02 32.54
CA GLN A 3 3.37 -61.03 33.62
C GLN A 3 4.54 -59.98 33.64
N ALA A 4 5.77 -60.42 33.43
CA ALA A 4 6.94 -59.54 33.39
C ALA A 4 6.94 -58.56 32.18
N LEU A 5 6.30 -58.93 31.08
CA LEU A 5 6.14 -58.09 29.91
C LEU A 5 5.08 -56.99 30.15
N LYS A 6 3.97 -57.32 30.84
CA LYS A 6 2.92 -56.37 31.20
C LYS A 6 3.42 -55.28 32.15
N THR A 7 4.25 -55.63 33.14
CA THR A 7 4.80 -54.65 34.10
C THR A 7 5.82 -53.71 33.44
N ARG A 8 6.60 -54.18 32.48
CA ARG A 8 7.54 -53.34 31.74
C ARG A 8 6.82 -52.38 30.78
N LEU A 9 5.78 -52.83 30.08
CA LEU A 9 4.97 -52.00 29.21
C LEU A 9 4.16 -50.94 30.01
N ALA A 10 3.62 -51.29 31.20
CA ALA A 10 2.93 -50.36 32.06
C ALA A 10 3.86 -49.24 32.58
N GLY A 11 5.14 -49.55 32.87
CA GLY A 11 6.13 -48.58 33.31
C GLY A 11 6.52 -47.57 32.18
N TRP A 12 6.54 -48.02 30.94
CA TRP A 12 6.85 -47.18 29.80
C TRP A 12 5.68 -46.25 29.41
N LEU A 13 4.45 -46.71 29.62
CA LEU A 13 3.23 -45.93 29.29
C LEU A 13 2.81 -44.98 30.43
N ALA A 14 3.30 -45.18 31.65
CA ALA A 14 2.99 -44.37 32.82
C ALA A 14 3.29 -42.88 32.63
N PRO A 15 4.44 -42.47 32.07
CA PRO A 15 4.73 -41.03 31.83
C PRO A 15 3.78 -40.43 30.80
N VAL A 16 3.38 -41.15 29.76
CA VAL A 16 2.45 -40.69 28.72
C VAL A 16 1.05 -40.50 29.27
N VAL A 17 0.57 -41.44 30.12
CA VAL A 17 -0.74 -41.35 30.77
C VAL A 17 -0.75 -40.24 31.81
N ARG A 18 0.35 -40.02 32.52
CA ARG A 18 0.50 -38.93 33.50
C ARG A 18 0.54 -37.56 32.79
N PHE A 19 1.24 -37.47 31.64
CA PHE A 19 1.25 -36.25 30.83
C PHE A 19 -0.14 -35.89 30.30
N ARG A 20 -0.93 -36.87 29.90
CA ARG A 20 -2.30 -36.64 29.39
C ARG A 20 -3.29 -36.27 30.52
N LYS A 21 -2.97 -36.53 31.80
CA LYS A 21 -3.81 -36.24 32.95
C LYS A 21 -3.41 -34.97 33.71
N ASN A 22 -2.24 -34.41 33.42
CA ASN A 22 -1.78 -33.14 33.98
C ASN A 22 -2.28 -32.00 33.11
N GLU A 23 -3.10 -31.14 33.68
CA GLU A 23 -3.65 -29.92 33.05
C GLU A 23 -2.78 -28.69 33.32
N ASP A 24 -1.63 -28.86 33.98
CA ASP A 24 -0.73 -27.78 34.42
C ASP A 24 -0.11 -26.99 33.26
N GLY A 25 -0.20 -27.46 32.01
CA GLY A 25 0.28 -26.78 30.81
C GLY A 25 -0.82 -26.25 29.88
N SER A 26 -2.10 -26.47 30.21
CA SER A 26 -3.25 -26.16 29.33
C SER A 26 -3.30 -24.69 28.96
N SER A 27 -3.12 -23.77 29.91
CA SER A 27 -3.15 -22.32 29.70
C SER A 27 -2.02 -21.82 28.77
N SER A 28 -0.81 -22.38 28.92
CA SER A 28 0.32 -21.99 28.05
C SER A 28 0.14 -22.47 26.61
N VAL A 29 -0.40 -23.67 26.41
CA VAL A 29 -0.68 -24.22 25.09
C VAL A 29 -1.79 -23.44 24.39
N GLU A 30 -2.85 -23.11 25.12
CA GLU A 30 -3.96 -22.30 24.63
C GLU A 30 -3.46 -20.91 24.18
N PHE A 31 -2.64 -20.27 25.01
CA PHE A 31 -2.03 -18.97 24.67
C PHE A 31 -1.17 -19.05 23.39
N VAL A 32 -0.30 -20.05 23.27
CA VAL A 32 0.58 -20.21 22.09
C VAL A 32 -0.22 -20.41 20.79
N ILE A 33 -1.39 -21.05 20.87
CA ILE A 33 -2.25 -21.25 19.70
C ILE A 33 -3.04 -19.99 19.36
N LEU A 34 -3.59 -19.29 20.35
CA LEU A 34 -4.45 -18.12 20.12
C LEU A 34 -3.65 -16.83 19.83
N PHE A 35 -2.47 -16.69 20.43
CA PHE A 35 -1.66 -15.49 20.34
C PHE A 35 -1.25 -15.13 18.90
N PRO A 36 -0.82 -16.05 18.02
CA PRO A 36 -0.50 -15.73 16.63
C PRO A 36 -1.71 -15.18 15.86
N VAL A 37 -2.88 -15.75 16.08
CA VAL A 37 -4.14 -15.28 15.45
C VAL A 37 -4.47 -13.87 15.92
N PHE A 38 -4.37 -13.63 17.23
CA PHE A 38 -4.58 -12.30 17.81
C PHE A 38 -3.62 -11.25 17.26
N ILE A 39 -2.32 -11.56 17.18
CA ILE A 39 -1.31 -10.64 16.62
C ILE A 39 -1.59 -10.32 15.16
N VAL A 40 -1.99 -11.29 14.33
CA VAL A 40 -2.36 -11.05 12.95
C VAL A 40 -3.55 -10.10 12.84
N LEU A 41 -4.57 -10.26 13.68
CA LEU A 41 -5.72 -9.36 13.71
C LEU A 41 -5.33 -7.94 14.12
N VAL A 42 -4.49 -7.80 15.16
CA VAL A 42 -4.00 -6.49 15.60
C VAL A 42 -3.15 -5.83 14.52
N ALA A 43 -2.20 -6.55 13.94
CA ALA A 43 -1.34 -6.04 12.86
C ALA A 43 -2.17 -5.58 11.65
N THR A 44 -3.18 -6.37 11.26
CA THR A 44 -4.10 -6.02 10.16
C THR A 44 -4.90 -4.76 10.47
N SER A 45 -5.38 -4.59 11.70
CA SER A 45 -6.14 -3.40 12.11
C SER A 45 -5.26 -2.14 12.06
N ILE A 46 -4.02 -2.23 12.52
CA ILE A 46 -3.05 -1.13 12.46
C ILE A 46 -2.73 -0.78 10.99
N GLU A 47 -2.48 -1.78 10.14
CA GLU A 47 -2.20 -1.58 8.72
C GLU A 47 -3.32 -0.80 8.02
N VAL A 48 -4.58 -1.24 8.19
CA VAL A 48 -5.75 -0.55 7.63
C VAL A 48 -5.84 0.88 8.14
N GLY A 49 -5.65 1.09 9.45
CA GLY A 49 -5.69 2.43 10.05
C GLY A 49 -4.64 3.37 9.46
N LEU A 50 -3.42 2.89 9.24
CA LEU A 50 -2.34 3.65 8.63
C LEU A 50 -2.62 3.99 7.16
N VAL A 51 -3.10 3.02 6.37
CA VAL A 51 -3.46 3.22 4.97
C VAL A 51 -4.58 4.28 4.87
N MET A 52 -5.65 4.15 5.66
CA MET A 52 -6.76 5.09 5.67
C MET A 52 -6.32 6.50 6.09
N THR A 53 -5.45 6.60 7.09
CA THR A 53 -4.92 7.90 7.53
C THR A 53 -4.11 8.59 6.43
N ARG A 54 -3.26 7.83 5.74
CA ARG A 54 -2.49 8.35 4.59
C ARG A 54 -3.39 8.77 3.44
N GLN A 55 -4.44 8.00 3.16
CA GLN A 55 -5.44 8.34 2.14
C GLN A 55 -6.13 9.68 2.46
N VAL A 56 -6.63 9.85 3.67
CA VAL A 56 -7.30 11.10 4.11
C VAL A 56 -6.35 12.30 4.03
N MET A 57 -5.09 12.13 4.42
CA MET A 57 -4.10 13.21 4.32
C MET A 57 -3.76 13.56 2.87
N LEU A 58 -3.70 12.58 1.98
CA LEU A 58 -3.53 12.81 0.54
C LEU A 58 -4.71 13.59 -0.05
N GLU A 59 -5.94 13.21 0.26
CA GLU A 59 -7.16 13.90 -0.18
C GLU A 59 -7.17 15.34 0.33
N ARG A 60 -6.90 15.55 1.62
CA ARG A 60 -6.81 16.88 2.20
C ARG A 60 -5.73 17.73 1.54
N GLY A 61 -4.56 17.16 1.28
CA GLY A 61 -3.48 17.86 0.57
C GLY A 61 -3.88 18.25 -0.85
N THR A 62 -4.58 17.36 -1.55
CA THR A 62 -5.11 17.59 -2.90
C THR A 62 -6.13 18.73 -2.90
N ASP A 63 -7.06 18.75 -1.96
CA ASP A 63 -8.08 19.82 -1.85
C ASP A 63 -7.46 21.19 -1.54
N LEU A 64 -6.46 21.24 -0.66
CA LEU A 64 -5.74 22.48 -0.36
C LEU A 64 -4.95 22.98 -1.59
N ALA A 65 -4.31 22.08 -2.35
CA ALA A 65 -3.63 22.43 -3.57
C ALA A 65 -4.60 22.97 -4.63
N VAL A 66 -5.75 22.32 -4.82
CA VAL A 66 -6.81 22.80 -5.72
C VAL A 66 -7.30 24.18 -5.32
N ARG A 67 -7.53 24.40 -4.03
CA ARG A 67 -7.94 25.73 -3.54
C ARG A 67 -6.90 26.80 -3.84
N ALA A 68 -5.61 26.50 -3.65
CA ALA A 68 -4.53 27.43 -3.95
C ALA A 68 -4.43 27.74 -5.46
N ILE A 69 -4.62 26.72 -6.30
CA ILE A 69 -4.65 26.88 -7.77
C ILE A 69 -5.81 27.76 -8.21
N ARG A 70 -7.03 27.51 -7.69
CA ARG A 70 -8.22 28.31 -8.02
C ARG A 70 -8.09 29.78 -7.65
N LEU A 71 -7.51 30.07 -6.49
CA LEU A 71 -7.34 31.44 -5.99
C LEU A 71 -6.17 32.19 -6.63
N GLY A 72 -5.41 31.54 -7.52
CA GLY A 72 -4.23 32.16 -8.13
C GLY A 72 -3.14 32.54 -7.11
N THR A 73 -3.17 31.97 -5.90
CA THR A 73 -2.19 32.27 -4.83
C THR A 73 -0.84 31.59 -5.05
N THR A 74 -0.76 30.75 -6.06
CA THR A 74 0.49 30.18 -6.57
C THR A 74 1.20 31.23 -7.40
N SER A 75 2.53 31.25 -7.38
CA SER A 75 3.40 32.22 -8.11
C SER A 75 2.88 32.65 -9.49
N PRO A 76 3.16 33.89 -9.93
CA PRO A 76 2.73 34.38 -11.25
C PRO A 76 3.35 33.49 -12.35
N GLY A 77 2.55 32.59 -12.90
CA GLY A 77 2.94 31.65 -13.95
C GLY A 77 2.14 30.36 -13.93
N PRO A 78 2.25 29.54 -14.98
CA PRO A 78 1.58 28.24 -15.01
C PRO A 78 2.11 27.35 -13.88
N VAL A 79 1.18 26.81 -13.09
CA VAL A 79 1.50 25.93 -11.95
C VAL A 79 2.06 24.61 -12.48
N GLY A 80 3.31 24.32 -12.16
CA GLY A 80 3.99 23.10 -12.60
C GLY A 80 3.76 21.91 -11.64
N ALA A 81 4.04 20.70 -12.13
CA ALA A 81 3.90 19.46 -11.36
C ALA A 81 4.62 19.51 -10.02
N ALA A 82 5.87 19.97 -10.00
CA ALA A 82 6.68 20.05 -8.79
C ALA A 82 6.06 20.96 -7.73
N GLN A 83 5.46 22.08 -8.13
CA GLN A 83 4.83 23.01 -7.21
C GLN A 83 3.57 22.40 -6.59
N ILE A 84 2.72 21.75 -7.40
CA ILE A 84 1.53 21.03 -6.91
C ILE A 84 1.94 19.91 -5.95
N THR A 85 2.94 19.10 -6.33
CA THR A 85 3.48 18.03 -5.51
C THR A 85 3.94 18.54 -4.15
N ASN A 86 4.70 19.63 -4.11
CA ASN A 86 5.19 20.24 -2.87
C ASN A 86 4.04 20.75 -1.99
N MET A 87 3.01 21.36 -2.57
CA MET A 87 1.82 21.78 -1.83
C MET A 87 1.07 20.60 -1.21
N ILE A 88 0.89 19.53 -1.96
CA ILE A 88 0.23 18.32 -1.45
C ILE A 88 1.06 17.70 -0.33
N CYS A 89 2.37 17.53 -0.54
CA CYS A 89 3.26 16.88 0.40
C CYS A 89 3.48 17.71 1.68
N SER A 90 3.32 19.01 1.64
CA SER A 90 3.35 19.84 2.85
C SER A 90 2.24 19.48 3.85
N THR A 91 1.09 19.00 3.34
CA THR A 91 -0.03 18.53 4.16
C THR A 91 0.01 17.01 4.37
N ALA A 92 0.39 16.26 3.34
CA ALA A 92 0.46 14.80 3.36
C ALA A 92 1.80 14.26 3.91
N GLY A 93 2.43 14.95 4.86
CA GLY A 93 3.75 14.62 5.42
C GLY A 93 3.84 13.24 6.11
N ILE A 94 2.71 12.59 6.38
CA ILE A 94 2.66 11.21 6.87
C ILE A 94 3.03 10.17 5.80
N ILE A 95 3.05 10.56 4.50
CA ILE A 95 3.49 9.70 3.41
C ILE A 95 5.01 9.75 3.35
N PRO A 96 5.72 8.62 3.57
CA PRO A 96 7.17 8.59 3.49
C PRO A 96 7.64 8.97 2.09
N ASP A 97 8.69 9.79 2.01
CA ASP A 97 9.28 10.25 0.74
C ASP A 97 8.24 10.78 -0.27
N CYS A 98 7.26 11.53 0.23
CA CYS A 98 6.06 11.96 -0.49
C CYS A 98 6.36 12.51 -1.89
N VAL A 99 7.32 13.43 -2.01
CA VAL A 99 7.66 14.09 -3.28
C VAL A 99 8.09 13.09 -4.36
N ASN A 100 8.80 12.05 -3.96
CA ASN A 100 9.26 11.01 -4.88
C ASN A 100 8.24 9.89 -5.10
N GLN A 101 7.23 9.75 -4.25
CA GLN A 101 6.21 8.71 -4.35
C GLN A 101 4.92 9.18 -5.03
N ILE A 102 4.76 10.49 -5.20
CA ILE A 102 3.55 11.08 -5.79
C ILE A 102 3.75 11.36 -7.28
N LYS A 103 2.71 11.07 -8.05
CA LYS A 103 2.55 11.50 -9.43
C LYS A 103 1.26 12.28 -9.57
N VAL A 104 1.36 13.45 -10.20
CA VAL A 104 0.26 14.41 -10.34
C VAL A 104 -0.12 14.53 -11.81
N GLU A 105 -1.41 14.50 -12.09
CA GLU A 105 -1.99 14.68 -13.42
C GLU A 105 -3.08 15.74 -13.32
N MET A 106 -3.01 16.77 -14.17
CA MET A 106 -4.03 17.82 -14.26
C MET A 106 -4.41 18.05 -15.73
N ARG A 107 -5.70 17.99 -16.00
CA ARG A 107 -6.22 18.18 -17.37
C ARG A 107 -7.60 18.81 -17.39
N PRO A 108 -7.91 19.54 -18.48
CA PRO A 108 -9.27 19.99 -18.71
C PRO A 108 -10.20 18.82 -19.06
N ILE A 109 -11.47 18.93 -18.66
CA ILE A 109 -12.51 17.95 -18.96
C ILE A 109 -13.66 18.66 -19.67
N ASP A 110 -14.16 18.04 -20.71
CA ASP A 110 -15.46 18.38 -21.27
C ASP A 110 -16.54 17.59 -20.53
N PRO A 111 -17.45 18.25 -19.78
CA PRO A 111 -18.53 17.57 -19.06
C PRO A 111 -19.51 16.81 -20.00
N ARG A 112 -19.48 17.11 -21.29
CA ARG A 112 -20.28 16.41 -22.30
C ARG A 112 -19.59 15.16 -22.85
N ASN A 113 -18.27 15.04 -22.65
CA ASN A 113 -17.47 13.93 -23.16
C ASN A 113 -16.48 13.44 -22.09
N LEU A 114 -16.96 12.66 -21.12
CA LEU A 114 -16.17 12.12 -20.03
C LEU A 114 -15.24 10.95 -20.43
N THR A 115 -15.35 10.47 -21.69
CA THR A 115 -14.54 9.34 -22.16
C THR A 115 -13.05 9.65 -22.29
N LEU A 116 -12.67 10.91 -22.20
CA LEU A 116 -11.27 11.36 -22.25
C LEU A 116 -10.50 11.16 -20.94
N ILE A 117 -11.19 10.79 -19.86
CA ILE A 117 -10.53 10.54 -18.59
C ILE A 117 -10.04 9.08 -18.58
N PRO A 118 -8.71 8.82 -18.52
CA PRO A 118 -8.21 7.47 -18.37
C PRO A 118 -8.77 6.83 -17.09
N THR A 119 -9.28 5.62 -17.21
CA THR A 119 -9.85 4.89 -16.06
C THR A 119 -8.82 4.54 -15.00
N VAL A 120 -7.56 4.36 -15.41
CA VAL A 120 -6.46 4.03 -14.51
C VAL A 120 -5.67 5.29 -14.18
N ALA A 121 -5.40 5.51 -12.90
CA ALA A 121 -4.53 6.59 -12.45
C ALA A 121 -3.10 6.31 -12.89
N ASP A 122 -2.40 7.39 -13.27
CA ASP A 122 -0.98 7.32 -13.57
C ASP A 122 -0.20 7.37 -12.25
N CYS A 123 0.22 6.21 -11.76
CA CYS A 123 1.04 6.10 -10.57
C CYS A 123 2.52 6.03 -10.96
N ARG A 124 3.41 6.36 -10.02
CA ARG A 124 4.84 6.28 -10.26
C ARG A 124 5.25 4.84 -10.48
N ASP A 125 6.00 4.60 -11.55
CA ASP A 125 6.72 3.35 -11.70
C ASP A 125 8.03 3.46 -10.90
N ARG A 126 8.23 2.58 -9.94
CA ARG A 126 9.45 2.55 -9.13
C ARG A 126 10.58 1.80 -9.81
N ASP A 127 10.26 0.99 -10.81
CA ASP A 127 11.23 0.23 -11.60
C ASP A 127 11.75 1.07 -12.77
N ASP A 128 10.91 2.00 -13.28
CA ASP A 128 11.31 3.01 -14.28
C ASP A 128 10.97 4.44 -13.82
N PRO A 129 11.82 5.05 -12.99
CA PRO A 129 11.59 6.41 -12.50
C PRO A 129 11.71 7.49 -13.59
N ALA A 130 12.22 7.14 -14.77
CA ALA A 130 12.42 8.06 -15.88
C ALA A 130 11.11 8.35 -16.63
N VAL A 131 10.05 7.55 -16.46
CA VAL A 131 8.74 7.79 -17.09
C VAL A 131 8.17 9.11 -16.55
N PRO A 132 8.04 10.15 -17.41
CA PRO A 132 7.55 11.45 -16.97
C PRO A 132 6.10 11.33 -16.48
N ALA A 133 5.72 12.25 -15.58
CA ALA A 133 4.32 12.42 -15.21
C ALA A 133 3.51 12.73 -16.48
N ARG A 134 2.27 12.24 -16.53
CA ARG A 134 1.33 12.68 -17.56
C ARG A 134 1.20 14.20 -17.49
N GLU A 135 0.96 14.77 -18.65
CA GLU A 135 1.00 16.21 -18.89
C GLU A 135 0.10 16.98 -17.91
N ILE A 136 0.66 18.03 -17.32
CA ILE A 136 -0.11 19.05 -16.62
C ILE A 136 -0.48 20.09 -17.66
N THR A 137 -1.74 20.08 -18.07
CA THR A 137 -2.29 21.07 -18.95
C THR A 137 -2.93 22.18 -18.10
N PRO A 138 -2.39 23.41 -18.11
CA PRO A 138 -3.03 24.51 -17.42
C PRO A 138 -4.39 24.82 -18.05
N GLY A 139 -5.40 25.05 -17.18
CA GLY A 139 -6.74 25.41 -17.64
C GLY A 139 -6.85 26.86 -18.06
N THR A 140 -7.85 27.13 -18.88
CA THR A 140 -8.30 28.51 -19.19
C THR A 140 -9.43 28.93 -18.24
N GLN A 141 -9.75 30.21 -18.20
CA GLN A 141 -10.84 30.73 -17.39
C GLN A 141 -12.16 30.00 -17.66
N ASN A 142 -12.91 29.73 -16.62
CA ASN A 142 -14.19 29.01 -16.64
C ASN A 142 -14.12 27.56 -17.18
N GLN A 143 -12.92 26.98 -17.31
CA GLN A 143 -12.74 25.61 -17.76
C GLN A 143 -12.83 24.65 -16.58
N LEU A 144 -13.56 23.53 -16.78
CA LEU A 144 -13.60 22.45 -15.80
C LEU A 144 -12.32 21.64 -15.88
N MET A 145 -11.66 21.50 -14.75
CA MET A 145 -10.39 20.81 -14.58
C MET A 145 -10.55 19.62 -13.65
N VAL A 146 -9.78 18.58 -13.87
CA VAL A 146 -9.56 17.51 -12.89
C VAL A 146 -8.09 17.46 -12.52
N LEU A 147 -7.85 17.45 -11.23
CA LEU A 147 -6.56 17.11 -10.64
C LEU A 147 -6.67 15.70 -10.08
N ARG A 148 -5.78 14.82 -10.52
CA ARG A 148 -5.66 13.46 -10.02
C ARG A 148 -4.26 13.23 -9.51
N VAL A 149 -4.17 12.62 -8.35
CA VAL A 149 -2.92 12.37 -7.64
C VAL A 149 -2.86 10.90 -7.29
N CYS A 150 -1.78 10.26 -7.63
CA CYS A 150 -1.48 8.91 -7.16
C CYS A 150 -0.22 8.92 -6.30
N ALA A 151 -0.30 8.38 -5.10
CA ALA A 151 0.82 8.14 -4.21
C ALA A 151 1.01 6.64 -4.02
N LEU A 152 2.24 6.15 -4.15
CA LEU A 152 2.57 4.77 -3.82
C LEU A 152 3.11 4.71 -2.40
N ILE A 153 2.53 3.85 -1.57
CA ILE A 153 2.99 3.61 -0.21
C ILE A 153 3.34 2.14 0.01
N ASP A 154 4.33 1.90 0.86
CA ASP A 154 4.66 0.55 1.27
C ASP A 154 3.81 0.14 2.48
N PRO A 155 3.41 -1.15 2.55
CA PRO A 155 2.76 -1.67 3.73
C PRO A 155 3.72 -1.64 4.93
N PHE A 156 3.18 -1.42 6.13
CA PHE A 156 3.96 -1.40 7.36
C PHE A 156 4.38 -2.82 7.78
N PHE A 157 3.48 -3.80 7.54
CA PHE A 157 3.73 -5.22 7.78
C PHE A 157 3.75 -6.02 6.47
N PRO A 158 4.83 -5.99 5.68
CA PRO A 158 4.86 -6.60 4.34
C PRO A 158 4.76 -8.14 4.37
N THR A 159 5.06 -8.76 5.50
CA THR A 159 5.12 -10.24 5.65
C THR A 159 3.88 -10.86 6.27
N VAL A 160 2.99 -10.05 6.85
CA VAL A 160 1.85 -10.53 7.66
C VAL A 160 0.55 -9.84 7.25
N GLY A 161 -0.56 -10.56 7.35
CA GLY A 161 -1.90 -10.02 7.20
C GLY A 161 -2.16 -9.38 5.81
N LEU A 162 -2.82 -8.23 5.83
CA LEU A 162 -3.16 -7.48 4.61
C LEU A 162 -1.92 -6.93 3.89
N GLY A 163 -0.89 -6.49 4.60
CA GLY A 163 0.32 -5.98 3.98
C GLY A 163 0.95 -7.02 3.04
N LYS A 164 1.03 -8.29 3.47
CA LYS A 164 1.47 -9.39 2.62
C LYS A 164 0.57 -9.53 1.37
N ARG A 165 -0.77 -9.40 1.54
CA ARG A 165 -1.70 -9.53 0.41
C ARG A 165 -1.49 -8.46 -0.66
N PHE A 166 -1.12 -7.25 -0.28
CA PHE A 166 -0.80 -6.17 -1.21
C PHE A 166 0.50 -6.40 -2.00
N MET A 167 1.37 -7.25 -1.49
CA MET A 167 2.64 -7.62 -2.15
C MET A 167 2.48 -8.87 -3.04
N LEU A 168 1.29 -9.49 -3.08
CA LEU A 168 1.02 -10.66 -3.89
C LEU A 168 0.33 -10.28 -5.21
N ASP A 169 0.62 -11.03 -6.27
CA ASP A 169 -0.08 -10.94 -7.54
C ASP A 169 -1.49 -11.58 -7.49
N ALA A 170 -2.19 -11.58 -8.61
CA ALA A 170 -3.51 -12.19 -8.74
C ALA A 170 -3.51 -13.71 -8.50
N ASN A 171 -2.37 -14.38 -8.66
CA ASN A 171 -2.20 -15.82 -8.45
C ASN A 171 -1.83 -16.16 -7.01
N GLY A 172 -1.52 -15.15 -6.19
CA GLY A 172 -1.10 -15.33 -4.80
C GLY A 172 0.42 -15.53 -4.63
N ASP A 173 1.19 -15.33 -5.70
CA ASP A 173 2.65 -15.32 -5.67
C ASP A 173 3.16 -13.91 -5.34
N LEU A 174 4.37 -13.82 -4.77
CA LEU A 174 5.01 -12.53 -4.57
C LEU A 174 5.25 -11.88 -5.93
N ASN A 175 4.84 -10.62 -6.07
CA ASN A 175 5.17 -9.83 -7.24
C ASN A 175 6.69 -9.76 -7.38
N THR A 176 7.20 -10.39 -8.41
CA THR A 176 8.64 -10.44 -8.72
C THR A 176 8.92 -9.65 -9.98
N GLN A 177 10.04 -8.93 -10.00
CA GLN A 177 10.52 -8.30 -11.22
C GLN A 177 10.80 -9.38 -12.26
N LYS A 178 10.34 -9.14 -13.49
CA LYS A 178 10.58 -10.03 -14.64
C LYS A 178 11.32 -9.25 -15.71
N ASP A 179 12.21 -9.94 -16.41
CA ASP A 179 12.85 -9.41 -17.61
C ASP A 179 11.86 -9.40 -18.81
N ASP A 180 12.31 -8.87 -19.95
CA ASP A 180 11.50 -8.79 -21.18
C ASP A 180 11.06 -10.18 -21.71
N ASP A 181 11.75 -11.24 -21.31
CA ASP A 181 11.45 -12.62 -21.64
C ASP A 181 10.51 -13.29 -20.60
N GLY A 182 10.13 -12.57 -19.54
CA GLY A 182 9.24 -13.06 -18.49
C GLY A 182 9.90 -13.87 -17.37
N ASN A 183 11.25 -13.95 -17.34
CA ASN A 183 11.97 -14.65 -16.29
C ASN A 183 12.13 -13.77 -15.06
N VAL A 184 12.06 -14.39 -13.87
CA VAL A 184 12.23 -13.69 -12.59
C VAL A 184 13.68 -13.20 -12.44
N ILE A 185 13.84 -11.88 -12.30
CA ILE A 185 15.15 -11.28 -12.03
C ILE A 185 15.58 -11.62 -10.60
N ARG A 186 16.82 -12.07 -10.44
CA ARG A 186 17.38 -12.45 -9.15
C ARG A 186 18.58 -11.57 -8.79
N ASN A 187 18.74 -11.28 -7.50
CA ASN A 187 19.93 -10.58 -6.99
C ASN A 187 21.16 -11.51 -7.00
N GLY A 188 22.34 -10.97 -6.69
CA GLY A 188 23.59 -11.74 -6.62
C GLY A 188 23.61 -12.86 -5.57
N ALA A 189 22.63 -12.91 -4.65
CA ALA A 189 22.42 -13.98 -3.68
C ALA A 189 21.42 -15.04 -4.17
N GLY A 190 20.89 -14.92 -5.40
CA GLY A 190 19.92 -15.84 -5.99
C GLY A 190 18.48 -15.63 -5.53
N GLU A 191 18.20 -14.59 -4.72
CA GLU A 191 16.86 -14.24 -4.28
C GLU A 191 16.12 -13.48 -5.38
N ALA A 192 14.82 -13.78 -5.58
CA ALA A 192 13.98 -13.07 -6.52
C ALA A 192 13.83 -11.61 -6.09
N LEU A 193 14.09 -10.68 -6.99
CA LEU A 193 13.79 -9.27 -6.76
C LEU A 193 12.28 -9.08 -6.78
N LEU A 194 11.76 -8.51 -5.70
CA LEU A 194 10.35 -8.17 -5.61
C LEU A 194 10.07 -6.94 -6.47
N GLU A 195 8.99 -7.00 -7.23
CA GLU A 195 8.46 -5.81 -7.91
C GLU A 195 8.10 -4.78 -6.83
N LYS A 196 8.63 -3.57 -6.95
CA LYS A 196 8.38 -2.49 -5.98
C LYS A 196 6.98 -1.89 -6.16
N LYS A 197 5.98 -2.73 -6.37
CA LYS A 197 4.59 -2.30 -6.34
C LYS A 197 4.23 -1.93 -4.91
N GLY A 198 3.87 -0.65 -4.71
CA GLY A 198 3.28 -0.18 -3.47
C GLY A 198 1.76 -0.26 -3.53
N ILE A 199 1.11 0.08 -2.42
CA ILE A 199 -0.33 0.30 -2.36
C ILE A 199 -0.61 1.65 -3.03
N PRO A 200 -1.37 1.71 -4.14
CA PRO A 200 -1.72 2.98 -4.77
C PRO A 200 -2.81 3.69 -3.94
N LEU A 201 -2.51 4.88 -3.47
CA LEU A 201 -3.48 5.82 -2.91
C LEU A 201 -3.83 6.83 -4.00
N ILE A 202 -5.12 6.97 -4.29
CA ILE A 202 -5.58 7.85 -5.37
C ILE A 202 -6.51 8.90 -4.78
N ALA A 203 -6.17 10.17 -5.00
CA ALA A 203 -7.03 11.30 -4.72
C ALA A 203 -7.33 12.04 -6.02
N TYR A 204 -8.54 12.55 -6.12
CA TYR A 204 -8.95 13.38 -7.27
C TYR A 204 -9.88 14.49 -6.80
N SER A 205 -9.76 15.64 -7.46
CA SER A 205 -10.62 16.78 -7.23
C SER A 205 -10.95 17.45 -8.57
N ALA A 206 -12.22 17.75 -8.78
CA ALA A 206 -12.69 18.48 -9.95
C ALA A 206 -13.01 19.92 -9.55
N PHE A 207 -12.61 20.87 -10.36
CA PHE A 207 -12.79 22.29 -10.07
C PHE A 207 -12.88 23.12 -11.36
N VAL A 208 -13.46 24.31 -11.25
CA VAL A 208 -13.51 25.28 -12.34
C VAL A 208 -12.45 26.33 -12.07
N MET A 209 -11.67 26.67 -13.10
CA MET A 209 -10.70 27.76 -13.02
C MET A 209 -11.43 29.10 -12.89
N GLU A 210 -11.07 29.88 -11.89
CA GLU A 210 -11.60 31.21 -11.69
C GLU A 210 -10.96 32.21 -12.66
N PRO A 211 -11.65 33.30 -13.02
CA PRO A 211 -11.15 34.33 -13.95
C PRO A 211 -9.97 35.11 -13.37
#